data_9bc9c9f40e627f2fb1b2b4af28197c6f
#
_entry.id   9bc9c9f40e627f2fb1b2b4af28197c6f
#
_cell.length_a   1.000
_cell.length_b   1.000
_cell.length_c   1.000
_cell.angle_alpha   90.00
_cell.angle_beta   90.00
_cell.angle_gamma   90.00
#
_symmetry.space_group_name_H-M   'P 1'
#
loop_
_entity.id
_entity.type
_entity.pdbx_description
1 polymer ?
#
loop_
_entity_poly.entity_id
_entity_poly.type
_entity_poly.pdbx_seq_one_letter_code
_entity_poly.pdbx_strand_id
1 'polypeptide(L)'
;MNRILDHIGIGRENAVTREELEMRMGLPDRTIRNMIEAARREGALIVNDGSGAGYYISDNLEDLKRQQKMNNSRAMSILVQQKHLRRRIKELEAKENA
;
A
#
# COMPACT_ATOMS: atom_id res chain seq x y z
N MET A 1 14.39 -1.88 12.53
CA MET A 1 13.53 -3.07 12.40
C MET A 1 12.06 -2.65 12.39
N ASN A 2 11.31 -3.16 11.42
CA ASN A 2 9.90 -2.81 11.28
C ASN A 2 9.05 -3.71 12.21
N ARG A 3 8.41 -3.09 13.21
CA ARG A 3 7.61 -3.82 14.21
C ARG A 3 6.13 -3.97 13.86
N ILE A 4 5.73 -3.50 12.69
CA ILE A 4 4.32 -3.54 12.31
C ILE A 4 3.77 -4.99 12.29
N LEU A 5 4.60 -5.95 11.94
CA LEU A 5 4.20 -7.35 11.86
C LEU A 5 3.84 -7.95 13.22
N ASP A 6 4.33 -7.38 14.31
CA ASP A 6 3.98 -7.83 15.66
C ASP A 6 2.53 -7.50 16.00
N HIS A 7 1.92 -6.57 15.27
CA HIS A 7 0.58 -6.07 15.52
C HIS A 7 -0.43 -6.48 14.46
N ILE A 8 -0.01 -7.22 13.44
CA ILE A 8 -0.90 -7.68 12.37
C ILE A 8 -1.00 -9.20 12.45
N GLY A 9 -2.21 -9.70 12.66
CA GLY A 9 -2.46 -11.12 12.81
C GLY A 9 -2.55 -11.86 11.50
N ILE A 10 -2.54 -13.19 11.59
CA ILE A 10 -2.68 -14.10 10.45
C ILE A 10 -4.15 -14.45 10.29
N GLY A 11 -4.64 -14.34 9.06
CA GLY A 11 -6.02 -14.69 8.73
C GLY A 11 -6.99 -13.52 8.89
N ARG A 12 -8.07 -13.57 8.10
CA ARG A 12 -9.08 -12.51 8.06
C ARG A 12 -9.72 -12.25 9.43
N GLU A 13 -9.93 -13.28 10.21
CA GLU A 13 -10.52 -13.17 11.55
C GLU A 13 -9.67 -12.34 12.51
N ASN A 14 -8.41 -12.16 12.18
CA ASN A 14 -7.47 -11.36 12.97
C ASN A 14 -7.12 -10.01 12.31
N ALA A 15 -7.91 -9.59 11.33
CA ALA A 15 -7.69 -8.32 10.65
C ALA A 15 -7.75 -7.15 11.62
N VAL A 16 -6.85 -6.18 11.45
CA VAL A 16 -6.81 -4.97 12.27
C VAL A 16 -6.92 -3.74 11.37
N THR A 17 -7.57 -2.70 11.86
CA THR A 17 -7.70 -1.44 11.13
C THR A 17 -6.48 -0.57 11.40
N ARG A 18 -6.28 0.46 10.54
CA ARG A 18 -5.22 1.44 10.80
C ARG A 18 -5.44 2.18 12.11
N GLU A 19 -6.70 2.48 12.45
CA GLU A 19 -7.03 3.11 13.73
C GLU A 19 -6.57 2.27 14.91
N GLU A 20 -6.83 0.97 14.86
CA GLU A 20 -6.39 0.06 15.90
C GLU A 20 -4.87 0.02 16.01
N LEU A 21 -4.19 0.04 14.87
CA LEU A 21 -2.72 0.07 14.84
C LEU A 21 -2.19 1.37 15.43
N GLU A 22 -2.80 2.51 15.10
CA GLU A 22 -2.45 3.80 15.69
C GLU A 22 -2.55 3.76 17.21
N MET A 23 -3.64 3.22 17.72
CA MET A 23 -3.87 3.12 19.16
C MET A 23 -2.88 2.19 19.84
N ARG A 24 -2.62 1.03 19.25
CA ARG A 24 -1.70 0.04 19.83
C ARG A 24 -0.25 0.50 19.82
N MET A 25 0.16 1.19 18.77
CA MET A 25 1.55 1.59 18.58
C MET A 25 1.85 3.02 19.01
N GLY A 26 0.81 3.83 19.21
CA GLY A 26 0.98 5.24 19.55
C GLY A 26 1.63 6.05 18.44
N LEU A 27 1.37 5.69 17.18
CA LEU A 27 1.95 6.33 16.01
C LEU A 27 0.85 6.89 15.10
N PRO A 28 1.12 7.97 14.36
CA PRO A 28 0.13 8.54 13.46
C PRO A 28 -0.11 7.66 12.22
N ASP A 29 -1.26 7.83 11.58
CA ASP A 29 -1.68 7.06 10.41
C ASP A 29 -0.62 7.03 9.31
N ARG A 30 0.00 8.15 9.04
CA ARG A 30 1.05 8.25 8.01
C ARG A 30 2.21 7.29 8.30
N THR A 31 2.65 7.25 9.55
CA THR A 31 3.74 6.38 9.97
C THR A 31 3.33 4.90 9.83
N ILE A 32 2.09 4.59 10.25
CA ILE A 32 1.55 3.23 10.11
C ILE A 32 1.55 2.78 8.64
N ARG A 33 1.06 3.64 7.75
CA ARG A 33 1.05 3.32 6.31
C ARG A 33 2.44 3.08 5.75
N ASN A 34 3.40 3.93 6.15
CA ASN A 34 4.79 3.78 5.72
C ASN A 34 5.41 2.48 6.21
N MET A 35 5.09 2.07 7.43
CA MET A 35 5.56 0.81 8.00
C MET A 35 4.99 -0.40 7.26
N ILE A 36 3.71 -0.35 6.91
CA ILE A 36 3.07 -1.42 6.13
C ILE A 36 3.72 -1.52 4.75
N GLU A 37 3.93 -0.39 4.08
CA GLU A 37 4.58 -0.37 2.77
C GLU A 37 5.99 -0.94 2.83
N ALA A 38 6.77 -0.56 3.84
CA ALA A 38 8.13 -1.07 4.03
C ALA A 38 8.12 -2.58 4.24
N ALA A 39 7.21 -3.09 5.08
CA ALA A 39 7.08 -4.51 5.34
C ALA A 39 6.73 -5.28 4.06
N ARG A 40 5.82 -4.73 3.26
CA ARG A 40 5.44 -5.33 1.97
C ARG A 40 6.60 -5.40 1.00
N ARG A 41 7.42 -4.36 0.94
CA ARG A 41 8.62 -4.35 0.09
C ARG A 41 9.65 -5.37 0.54
N GLU A 42 9.65 -5.70 1.82
CA GLU A 42 10.53 -6.73 2.38
C GLU A 42 9.98 -8.14 2.21
N GLY A 43 8.79 -8.27 1.65
CA GLY A 43 8.20 -9.57 1.33
C GLY A 43 7.07 -10.01 2.25
N ALA A 44 6.63 -9.15 3.18
CA ALA A 44 5.51 -9.49 4.05
C ALA A 44 4.21 -9.57 3.25
N LEU A 45 3.45 -10.64 3.44
CA LEU A 45 2.21 -10.87 2.70
C LEU A 45 1.01 -10.24 3.42
N ILE A 46 1.10 -8.94 3.63
CA ILE A 46 0.02 -8.16 4.24
C ILE A 46 -1.02 -7.83 3.17
N VAL A 47 -2.24 -8.27 3.37
CA VAL A 47 -3.34 -8.02 2.45
C VAL A 47 -4.40 -7.15 3.09
N ASN A 48 -5.15 -6.45 2.27
CA ASN A 48 -6.30 -5.69 2.73
C ASN A 48 -7.51 -6.61 2.84
N ASP A 49 -8.31 -6.38 3.90
CA ASP A 49 -9.62 -6.99 4.02
C ASP A 49 -10.47 -6.50 2.83
N GLY A 50 -11.28 -7.39 2.25
CA GLY A 50 -12.14 -7.06 1.13
C GLY A 50 -13.14 -5.94 1.40
N SER A 51 -13.43 -5.64 2.67
CA SER A 51 -14.27 -4.50 3.06
C SER A 51 -13.49 -3.19 3.09
N GLY A 52 -12.16 -3.25 2.94
CA GLY A 52 -11.29 -2.08 2.85
C GLY A 52 -10.82 -1.52 4.18
N ALA A 53 -11.25 -2.08 5.30
CA ALA A 53 -10.98 -1.48 6.60
C ALA A 53 -9.80 -2.10 7.36
N GLY A 54 -9.39 -3.30 7.03
CA GLY A 54 -8.41 -4.04 7.83
C GLY A 54 -7.26 -4.63 7.05
N TYR A 55 -6.22 -4.97 7.81
CA TYR A 55 -5.02 -5.63 7.30
C TYR A 55 -4.81 -6.94 8.02
N TYR A 56 -4.39 -7.95 7.31
CA TYR A 56 -3.98 -9.22 7.90
C TYR A 56 -2.92 -9.89 7.03
N ILE A 57 -2.20 -10.83 7.61
CA ILE A 57 -1.20 -11.60 6.88
C ILE A 57 -1.90 -12.84 6.32
N SER A 58 -1.72 -13.12 5.03
CA SER A 58 -2.37 -14.25 4.39
C SER A 58 -1.40 -15.06 3.54
N ASP A 59 -1.68 -16.36 3.49
CA ASP A 59 -1.03 -17.28 2.56
C ASP A 59 -2.11 -18.01 1.73
N ASN A 60 -3.27 -17.40 1.64
CA ASN A 60 -4.42 -17.91 0.90
C ASN A 60 -4.39 -17.40 -0.53
N LEU A 61 -4.49 -18.31 -1.50
CA LEU A 61 -4.38 -17.98 -2.92
C LEU A 61 -5.33 -16.87 -3.36
N GLU A 62 -6.58 -16.94 -2.95
CA GLU A 62 -7.59 -15.95 -3.36
C GLU A 62 -7.30 -14.55 -2.79
N ASP A 63 -6.86 -14.51 -1.53
CA ASP A 63 -6.48 -13.25 -0.87
C ASP A 63 -5.30 -12.60 -1.58
N LEU A 64 -4.28 -13.40 -1.91
CA LEU A 64 -3.07 -12.91 -2.58
C LEU A 64 -3.39 -12.41 -4.00
N LYS A 65 -4.22 -13.13 -4.73
CA LYS A 65 -4.66 -12.71 -6.07
C LYS A 65 -5.43 -11.40 -6.02
N ARG A 66 -6.32 -11.27 -5.05
CA ARG A 66 -7.11 -10.04 -4.88
C ARG A 66 -6.18 -8.84 -4.60
N GLN A 67 -5.22 -9.03 -3.71
CA GLN A 67 -4.26 -7.96 -3.37
C GLN A 67 -3.39 -7.61 -4.59
N GLN A 68 -2.94 -8.60 -5.34
CA GLN A 68 -2.16 -8.38 -6.55
C GLN A 68 -2.96 -7.56 -7.58
N LYS A 69 -4.22 -7.90 -7.76
CA LYS A 69 -5.11 -7.18 -8.69
C LYS A 69 -5.29 -5.72 -8.26
N MET A 70 -5.49 -5.49 -6.97
CA MET A 70 -5.61 -4.14 -6.42
C MET A 70 -4.34 -3.32 -6.67
N ASN A 71 -3.19 -3.91 -6.41
CA ASN A 71 -1.90 -3.26 -6.60
C ASN A 71 -1.66 -2.94 -8.08
N ASN A 72 -1.97 -3.87 -8.97
CA ASN A 72 -1.83 -3.66 -10.41
C ASN A 72 -2.72 -2.51 -10.90
N SER A 73 -3.96 -2.45 -10.42
CA SER A 73 -4.87 -1.37 -10.79
C SER A 73 -4.33 0.01 -10.36
N ARG A 74 -3.79 0.09 -9.15
CA ARG A 74 -3.18 1.32 -8.65
C ARG A 74 -1.95 1.70 -9.46
N ALA A 75 -1.09 0.73 -9.76
CA ALA A 75 0.12 0.95 -10.55
C ALA A 75 -0.22 1.45 -11.95
N MET A 76 -1.21 0.85 -12.60
CA MET A 76 -1.65 1.28 -13.93
C MET A 76 -2.21 2.69 -13.91
N SER A 77 -2.99 3.04 -12.89
CA SER A 77 -3.51 4.40 -12.73
C SER A 77 -2.38 5.42 -12.61
N ILE A 78 -1.34 5.08 -11.83
CA ILE A 78 -0.18 5.95 -11.66
C ILE A 78 0.57 6.10 -12.99
N LEU A 79 0.74 5.01 -13.73
CA LEU A 79 1.43 5.05 -15.03
C LEU A 79 0.71 5.95 -16.03
N VAL A 80 -0.62 5.93 -16.03
CA VAL A 80 -1.42 6.82 -16.88
C VAL A 80 -1.18 8.28 -16.49
N GLN A 81 -1.19 8.58 -15.19
CA GLN A 81 -0.91 9.93 -14.70
C GLN A 81 0.50 10.37 -15.10
N GLN A 82 1.48 9.49 -14.97
CA GLN A 82 2.88 9.77 -15.32
C GLN A 82 3.03 10.11 -16.80
N LYS A 83 2.26 9.46 -17.65
CA LYS A 83 2.27 9.75 -19.10
C LYS A 83 1.89 11.21 -19.37
N HIS A 84 0.84 11.70 -18.72
CA HIS A 84 0.39 13.08 -18.89
C HIS A 84 1.41 14.09 -18.32
N LEU A 85 1.97 13.79 -17.15
CA LEU A 85 3.00 14.64 -16.56
C LEU A 85 4.24 14.71 -17.44
N ARG A 86 4.68 13.58 -17.96
CA ARG A 86 5.85 13.51 -18.84
C ARG A 86 5.66 14.37 -20.10
N ARG A 87 4.48 14.32 -20.68
CA ARG A 87 4.16 15.14 -21.85
C ARG A 87 4.25 16.63 -21.52
N ARG A 88 3.66 17.03 -20.40
CA ARG A 88 3.63 18.45 -20.02
C ARG A 88 5.04 18.95 -19.66
N ILE A 89 5.82 18.14 -19.00
CA ILE A 89 7.21 18.48 -18.66
C ILE A 89 8.00 18.74 -19.93
N LYS A 90 7.88 17.88 -20.93
CA LYS A 90 8.57 18.06 -22.22
C LYS A 90 8.16 19.38 -22.90
N GLU A 91 6.87 19.71 -22.88
CA GLU A 91 6.40 20.95 -23.48
C GLU A 91 6.99 22.18 -22.78
N LEU A 92 7.05 22.15 -21.45
CA LEU A 92 7.60 23.27 -20.69
C LEU A 92 9.10 23.39 -20.84
N GLU A 93 9.82 22.29 -20.85
CA GLU A 93 11.25 22.29 -21.07
C GLU A 93 11.62 22.82 -22.45
N ALA A 94 10.83 22.48 -23.46
CA ALA A 94 11.02 22.99 -24.82
C ALA A 94 10.85 24.52 -24.86
N LYS A 95 9.89 25.05 -24.09
CA LYS A 95 9.70 26.51 -24.00
C LYS A 95 10.87 27.21 -23.31
N GLU A 96 11.42 26.62 -22.27
CA GLU A 96 12.56 27.18 -21.56
C GLU A 96 13.80 27.22 -22.43
N ASN A 97 13.97 26.25 -23.33
CA ASN A 97 15.14 26.12 -24.20
C ASN A 97 14.97 26.84 -25.55
N ALA A 98 13.85 27.46 -25.77
CA ALA A 98 13.58 28.17 -27.03
C ALA A 98 14.20 29.56 -27.05
#